data_5431659c79905b0eef255e6468526221
#
_entry.id   5431659c79905b0eef255e6468526221
#
_cell.length_a   1.000
_cell.length_b   1.000
_cell.length_c   1.000
_cell.angle_alpha   90.00
_cell.angle_beta   90.00
_cell.angle_gamma   90.00
#
_symmetry.space_group_name_H-M   'P 1'
#
loop_
_entity.id
_entity.type
_entity.pdbx_description
1 polymer ?
#
loop_
_entity_poly.entity_id
_entity_poly.type
_entity_poly.pdbx_seq_one_letter_code
_entity_poly.pdbx_strand_id
1 'polypeptide(L)'
;MRVQGQLDIPLNATGRWQAKKVADELIGVEFDAVVSSDLLRALETAQLSIVRKGVLPAPTGQIQLQPELRERHYGMFQGLKYVEAQQQFPEDFAAHANRHLEFAYGNGESLSNFAARVNKVMSALAEQHAGNTVLVLTHGGVLDVIYRMATGLPLQAPRNFPIPNAAINWLEHANAQWSVNDWANCVHLERALDELAP
;
A
#
# COMPACT_ATOMS: atom_id res chain seq x y z
N MET A 1 -17.73 3.71 -1.22
CA MET A 1 -16.40 3.72 -0.59
C MET A 1 -16.11 5.10 -0.04
N ARG A 2 -15.42 5.22 1.12
CA ARG A 2 -14.95 6.50 1.70
C ARG A 2 -13.45 6.66 1.48
N VAL A 3 -13.00 7.88 1.29
CA VAL A 3 -11.57 8.23 1.25
C VAL A 3 -11.01 8.12 2.68
N GLN A 4 -10.12 7.18 2.91
CA GLN A 4 -9.54 6.96 4.24
C GLN A 4 -8.30 7.84 4.47
N GLY A 5 -7.38 7.87 3.51
CA GLY A 5 -6.12 8.58 3.65
C GLY A 5 -5.35 8.14 4.90
N GLN A 6 -5.00 9.10 5.73
CA GLN A 6 -4.29 8.85 6.99
C GLN A 6 -5.21 8.77 8.22
N LEU A 7 -6.53 8.69 8.03
CA LEU A 7 -7.42 8.32 9.13
C LEU A 7 -7.05 6.93 9.64
N ASP A 8 -6.87 6.82 10.95
CA ASP A 8 -6.39 5.59 11.58
C ASP A 8 -7.56 4.64 11.88
N ILE A 9 -8.07 4.01 10.84
CA ILE A 9 -9.20 3.10 10.85
C ILE A 9 -8.68 1.65 10.85
N PRO A 10 -9.13 0.80 11.81
CA PRO A 10 -8.72 -0.60 11.88
C PRO A 10 -9.35 -1.44 10.75
N LEU A 11 -8.87 -2.67 10.57
CA LEU A 11 -9.50 -3.64 9.68
C LEU A 11 -10.91 -4.01 10.15
N ASN A 12 -11.81 -4.18 9.19
CA ASN A 12 -13.10 -4.84 9.44
C ASN A 12 -12.93 -6.38 9.43
N ALA A 13 -14.02 -7.12 9.59
CA ALA A 13 -13.99 -8.58 9.61
C ALA A 13 -13.43 -9.17 8.30
N THR A 14 -13.83 -8.62 7.15
CA THR A 14 -13.34 -9.03 5.83
C THR A 14 -11.84 -8.77 5.70
N GLY A 15 -11.35 -7.59 6.09
CA GLY A 15 -9.92 -7.26 6.05
C GLY A 15 -9.08 -8.19 6.93
N ARG A 16 -9.57 -8.53 8.13
CA ARG A 16 -8.90 -9.51 9.01
C ARG A 16 -8.88 -10.92 8.40
N TRP A 17 -9.94 -11.31 7.71
CA TRP A 17 -9.98 -12.58 6.99
C TRP A 17 -8.97 -12.56 5.82
N GLN A 18 -8.94 -11.49 5.03
CA GLN A 18 -7.97 -11.32 3.94
C GLN A 18 -6.52 -11.38 4.44
N ALA A 19 -6.21 -10.69 5.54
CA ALA A 19 -4.87 -10.73 6.14
C ALA A 19 -4.44 -12.16 6.58
N LYS A 20 -5.38 -12.98 7.08
CA LYS A 20 -5.12 -14.39 7.38
C LYS A 20 -4.84 -15.21 6.12
N LYS A 21 -5.50 -14.89 4.99
CA LYS A 21 -5.25 -15.55 3.71
C LYS A 21 -3.88 -15.18 3.12
N VAL A 22 -3.45 -13.92 3.29
CA VAL A 22 -2.06 -13.53 2.98
C VAL A 22 -1.08 -14.37 3.79
N ALA A 23 -1.35 -14.59 5.09
CA ALA A 23 -0.51 -15.45 5.92
C ALA A 23 -0.42 -16.89 5.39
N ASP A 24 -1.55 -17.47 4.94
CA ASP A 24 -1.59 -18.82 4.39
C ASP A 24 -0.76 -18.92 3.09
N GLU A 25 -0.85 -17.93 2.22
CA GLU A 25 -0.10 -17.88 0.95
C GLU A 25 1.40 -17.72 1.13
N LEU A 26 1.81 -16.93 2.12
CA LEU A 26 3.23 -16.73 2.41
C LEU A 26 3.90 -17.90 3.15
N ILE A 27 3.22 -19.10 3.32
CA ILE A 27 3.80 -20.28 3.96
C ILE A 27 5.02 -20.76 3.17
N GLY A 28 6.17 -20.90 3.86
CA GLY A 28 7.45 -21.33 3.28
C GLY A 28 8.30 -20.19 2.72
N VAL A 29 7.81 -18.94 2.72
CA VAL A 29 8.65 -17.78 2.40
C VAL A 29 9.39 -17.34 3.66
N GLU A 30 10.69 -17.25 3.59
CA GLU A 30 11.53 -16.69 4.64
C GLU A 30 11.70 -15.19 4.42
N PHE A 31 11.48 -14.38 5.46
CA PHE A 31 11.67 -12.94 5.42
C PHE A 31 12.76 -12.54 6.40
N ASP A 32 13.71 -11.73 5.95
CA ASP A 32 14.77 -11.15 6.77
C ASP A 32 14.25 -9.96 7.60
N ALA A 33 13.22 -9.27 7.12
CA ALA A 33 12.57 -8.17 7.82
C ALA A 33 11.08 -8.07 7.49
N VAL A 34 10.31 -7.50 8.42
CA VAL A 34 8.93 -7.08 8.20
C VAL A 34 8.82 -5.59 8.49
N VAL A 35 8.42 -4.83 7.49
CA VAL A 35 8.24 -3.37 7.56
C VAL A 35 6.77 -3.05 7.31
N SER A 36 6.19 -2.18 8.10
CA SER A 36 4.78 -1.80 7.97
C SER A 36 4.58 -0.30 8.10
N SER A 37 3.66 0.24 7.31
CA SER A 37 3.01 1.49 7.71
C SER A 37 2.48 1.37 9.14
N ASP A 38 2.57 2.42 9.90
CA ASP A 38 2.10 2.48 11.29
C ASP A 38 0.59 2.72 11.42
N LEU A 39 -0.14 2.90 10.30
CA LEU A 39 -1.60 2.96 10.33
C LEU A 39 -2.18 1.59 10.69
N LEU A 40 -3.16 1.58 11.61
CA LEU A 40 -3.72 0.36 12.22
C LEU A 40 -4.05 -0.74 11.22
N ARG A 41 -4.70 -0.41 10.11
CA ARG A 41 -5.08 -1.41 9.09
C ARG A 41 -3.88 -2.13 8.45
N ALA A 42 -2.75 -1.45 8.26
CA ALA A 42 -1.52 -2.06 7.74
C ALA A 42 -0.82 -2.86 8.83
N LEU A 43 -0.72 -2.30 10.04
CA LEU A 43 -0.13 -2.96 11.20
C LEU A 43 -0.89 -4.23 11.60
N GLU A 44 -2.23 -4.19 11.66
CA GLU A 44 -3.06 -5.39 11.90
C GLU A 44 -2.84 -6.45 10.80
N THR A 45 -2.70 -6.03 9.53
CA THR A 45 -2.38 -6.95 8.44
C THR A 45 -1.02 -7.61 8.67
N ALA A 46 0.01 -6.82 9.02
CA ALA A 46 1.33 -7.35 9.33
C ALA A 46 1.29 -8.36 10.48
N GLN A 47 0.66 -7.99 11.59
CA GLN A 47 0.53 -8.85 12.77
C GLN A 47 -0.17 -10.17 12.45
N LEU A 48 -1.29 -10.13 11.72
CA LEU A 48 -2.03 -11.32 11.33
C LEU A 48 -1.25 -12.20 10.34
N SER A 49 -0.45 -11.58 9.46
CA SER A 49 0.37 -12.30 8.49
C SER A 49 1.54 -13.05 9.14
N ILE A 50 2.12 -12.54 10.22
CA ILE A 50 3.28 -13.15 10.87
C ILE A 50 2.92 -14.11 12.01
N VAL A 51 1.86 -13.83 12.80
CA VAL A 51 1.49 -14.63 14.00
C VAL A 51 1.13 -16.07 13.64
N ARG A 52 0.46 -16.28 12.51
CA ARG A 52 -0.03 -17.62 12.12
C ARG A 52 1.08 -18.60 11.75
N LYS A 53 2.33 -18.15 11.63
CA LYS A 53 3.42 -18.93 11.05
C LYS A 53 4.62 -19.19 11.92
N GLY A 54 4.73 -18.53 13.06
CA GLY A 54 6.01 -18.50 13.76
C GLY A 54 7.12 -17.85 12.91
N VAL A 55 6.76 -17.14 11.84
CA VAL A 55 7.67 -16.37 10.99
C VAL A 55 7.79 -14.99 11.62
N LEU A 56 8.51 -14.92 12.72
CA LEU A 56 9.14 -13.66 13.12
C LEU A 56 10.44 -13.59 12.33
N PRO A 57 10.72 -12.47 11.64
CA PRO A 57 11.99 -12.32 10.95
C PRO A 57 13.13 -12.52 11.95
N ALA A 58 14.04 -13.44 11.67
CA ALA A 58 15.32 -13.47 12.36
C ALA A 58 16.10 -12.20 11.93
N PRO A 59 16.77 -11.47 12.83
CA PRO A 59 17.03 -11.75 14.24
C PRO A 59 16.21 -10.94 15.25
N THR A 60 15.33 -10.00 14.82
CA THR A 60 14.71 -9.05 15.76
C THR A 60 13.32 -9.44 16.25
N GLY A 61 12.60 -10.29 15.53
CA GLY A 61 11.24 -10.69 15.87
C GLY A 61 10.22 -9.55 15.90
N GLN A 62 10.55 -8.38 15.36
CA GLN A 62 9.73 -7.17 15.46
C GLN A 62 9.33 -6.64 14.09
N ILE A 63 8.11 -6.08 14.01
CA ILE A 63 7.65 -5.30 12.88
C ILE A 63 8.30 -3.91 12.97
N GLN A 64 9.04 -3.50 11.94
CA GLN A 64 9.58 -2.16 11.83
C GLN A 64 8.48 -1.22 11.34
N LEU A 65 8.08 -0.24 12.17
CA LEU A 65 7.09 0.76 11.79
C LEU A 65 7.73 1.87 10.98
N GLN A 66 7.14 2.16 9.82
CA GLN A 66 7.64 3.14 8.88
C GLN A 66 6.53 4.13 8.49
N PRO A 67 6.44 5.31 9.15
CA PRO A 67 5.41 6.31 8.86
C PRO A 67 5.44 6.82 7.41
N GLU A 68 6.59 6.77 6.75
CA GLU A 68 6.76 7.13 5.36
C GLU A 68 6.05 6.19 4.39
N LEU A 69 5.61 5.01 4.85
CA LEU A 69 4.75 4.09 4.10
C LEU A 69 3.24 4.33 4.30
N ARG A 70 2.84 5.37 5.06
CA ARG A 70 1.42 5.75 5.19
C ARG A 70 0.80 6.06 3.83
N GLU A 71 -0.50 5.84 3.74
CA GLU A 71 -1.31 6.29 2.59
C GLU A 71 -1.16 7.81 2.37
N ARG A 72 -1.47 8.27 1.17
CA ARG A 72 -1.51 9.69 0.86
C ARG A 72 -2.46 10.42 1.82
N HIS A 73 -2.03 11.56 2.34
CA HIS A 73 -2.90 12.41 3.13
C HIS A 73 -3.86 13.16 2.21
N TYR A 74 -5.12 12.75 2.21
CA TYR A 74 -6.15 13.33 1.34
C TYR A 74 -6.86 14.55 1.97
N GLY A 75 -6.26 15.19 2.98
CA GLY A 75 -6.74 16.42 3.58
C GLY A 75 -8.25 16.47 3.78
N MET A 76 -8.90 17.48 3.19
CA MET A 76 -10.34 17.71 3.29
C MET A 76 -11.23 16.60 2.70
N PHE A 77 -10.67 15.69 1.88
CA PHE A 77 -11.44 14.56 1.36
C PHE A 77 -11.52 13.38 2.34
N GLN A 78 -10.68 13.35 3.37
CA GLN A 78 -10.67 12.23 4.33
C GLN A 78 -12.01 12.09 5.06
N GLY A 79 -12.56 10.87 5.08
CA GLY A 79 -13.86 10.56 5.66
C GLY A 79 -15.05 10.75 4.72
N LEU A 80 -14.90 11.47 3.61
CA LEU A 80 -15.97 11.67 2.62
C LEU A 80 -16.11 10.46 1.69
N LYS A 81 -17.31 10.20 1.21
CA LYS A 81 -17.48 9.35 0.03
C LYS A 81 -17.03 10.13 -1.22
N TYR A 82 -16.61 9.43 -2.27
CA TYR A 82 -16.23 10.09 -3.53
C TYR A 82 -17.33 11.01 -4.07
N VAL A 83 -18.61 10.59 -4.00
CA VAL A 83 -19.74 11.41 -4.43
C VAL A 83 -19.91 12.65 -3.55
N GLU A 84 -19.66 12.55 -2.24
CA GLU A 84 -19.71 13.68 -1.31
C GLU A 84 -18.57 14.68 -1.60
N ALA A 85 -17.36 14.17 -1.85
CA ALA A 85 -16.21 14.99 -2.24
C ALA A 85 -16.47 15.74 -3.57
N GLN A 86 -17.02 15.06 -4.56
CA GLN A 86 -17.36 15.64 -5.84
C GLN A 86 -18.43 16.76 -5.73
N GLN A 87 -19.43 16.56 -4.87
CA GLN A 87 -20.48 17.53 -4.66
C GLN A 87 -20.00 18.76 -3.85
N GLN A 88 -19.20 18.55 -2.82
CA GLN A 88 -18.73 19.62 -1.93
C GLN A 88 -17.56 20.41 -2.52
N PHE A 89 -16.69 19.75 -3.29
CA PHE A 89 -15.44 20.29 -3.81
C PHE A 89 -15.23 19.91 -5.28
N PRO A 90 -16.10 20.37 -6.21
CA PRO A 90 -16.09 19.90 -7.61
C PRO A 90 -14.79 20.17 -8.36
N GLU A 91 -14.18 21.35 -8.16
CA GLU A 91 -12.92 21.72 -8.81
C GLU A 91 -11.74 20.90 -8.25
N ASP A 92 -11.67 20.73 -6.94
CA ASP A 92 -10.66 19.94 -6.29
C ASP A 92 -10.79 18.44 -6.64
N PHE A 93 -12.03 17.98 -6.78
CA PHE A 93 -12.30 16.61 -7.24
C PHE A 93 -11.85 16.40 -8.69
N ALA A 94 -12.05 17.40 -9.57
CA ALA A 94 -11.53 17.35 -10.94
C ALA A 94 -9.99 17.31 -10.95
N ALA A 95 -9.33 18.10 -10.12
CA ALA A 95 -7.87 18.07 -9.98
C ALA A 95 -7.37 16.69 -9.47
N HIS A 96 -8.08 16.10 -8.51
CA HIS A 96 -7.80 14.73 -8.04
C HIS A 96 -7.97 13.69 -9.17
N ALA A 97 -9.10 13.71 -9.87
CA ALA A 97 -9.41 12.76 -10.93
C ALA A 97 -8.40 12.85 -12.10
N ASN A 98 -7.95 14.06 -12.43
CA ASN A 98 -6.93 14.31 -13.44
C ASN A 98 -5.49 14.11 -12.94
N ARG A 99 -5.29 13.61 -11.73
CA ARG A 99 -3.97 13.35 -11.12
C ARG A 99 -3.04 14.57 -11.17
N HIS A 100 -3.58 15.75 -10.87
CA HIS A 100 -2.79 16.99 -10.86
C HIS A 100 -1.65 16.89 -9.83
N LEU A 101 -0.42 17.12 -10.26
CA LEU A 101 0.78 16.84 -9.45
C LEU A 101 0.81 17.64 -8.16
N GLU A 102 0.51 18.95 -8.25
CA GLU A 102 0.67 19.87 -7.13
C GLU A 102 -0.61 20.08 -6.31
N PHE A 103 -1.70 19.41 -6.66
CA PHE A 103 -2.93 19.50 -5.88
C PHE A 103 -2.80 18.76 -4.54
N ALA A 104 -3.04 19.48 -3.43
CA ALA A 104 -2.72 19.02 -2.06
C ALA A 104 -3.93 18.82 -1.13
N TYR A 105 -5.17 18.92 -1.60
CA TYR A 105 -6.39 18.73 -0.77
C TYR A 105 -6.48 19.66 0.47
N GLY A 106 -6.13 20.93 0.32
CA GLY A 106 -5.99 21.83 1.44
C GLY A 106 -4.72 21.54 2.26
N ASN A 107 -4.87 20.93 3.43
CA ASN A 107 -3.75 20.55 4.31
C ASN A 107 -3.20 19.12 4.07
N GLY A 108 -3.55 18.51 2.94
CA GLY A 108 -3.09 17.18 2.57
C GLY A 108 -1.75 17.17 1.82
N GLU A 109 -1.43 16.05 1.17
CA GLU A 109 -0.24 15.91 0.33
C GLU A 109 -0.56 16.14 -1.14
N SER A 110 0.31 16.86 -1.87
CA SER A 110 0.33 16.83 -3.33
C SER A 110 0.77 15.44 -3.85
N LEU A 111 0.47 15.13 -5.10
CA LEU A 111 0.91 13.87 -5.71
C LEU A 111 2.43 13.82 -5.83
N SER A 112 3.07 14.97 -6.13
CA SER A 112 4.53 15.10 -6.19
C SER A 112 5.19 14.82 -4.83
N ASN A 113 4.71 15.44 -3.75
CA ASN A 113 5.26 15.25 -2.41
C ASN A 113 5.07 13.81 -1.92
N PHE A 114 3.90 13.24 -2.17
CA PHE A 114 3.60 11.86 -1.86
C PHE A 114 4.55 10.90 -2.57
N ALA A 115 4.72 11.06 -3.89
CA ALA A 115 5.62 10.23 -4.67
C ALA A 115 7.08 10.37 -4.24
N ALA A 116 7.52 11.60 -3.95
CA ALA A 116 8.88 11.85 -3.43
C ALA A 116 9.12 11.11 -2.09
N ARG A 117 8.14 11.14 -1.16
CA ARG A 117 8.20 10.43 0.11
C ARG A 117 8.30 8.92 -0.10
N VAL A 118 7.44 8.36 -0.96
CA VAL A 118 7.45 6.92 -1.26
C VAL A 118 8.76 6.49 -1.92
N ASN A 119 9.24 7.23 -2.92
CA ASN A 119 10.50 6.93 -3.58
C ASN A 119 11.68 6.95 -2.60
N LYS A 120 11.72 7.95 -1.69
CA LYS A 120 12.76 8.05 -0.69
C LYS A 120 12.78 6.86 0.26
N VAL A 121 11.62 6.43 0.78
CA VAL A 121 11.56 5.28 1.70
C VAL A 121 11.88 3.98 0.99
N MET A 122 11.44 3.78 -0.25
CA MET A 122 11.75 2.57 -1.02
C MET A 122 13.26 2.48 -1.32
N SER A 123 13.92 3.60 -1.67
CA SER A 123 15.37 3.62 -1.86
C SER A 123 16.11 3.27 -0.56
N ALA A 124 15.70 3.86 0.57
CA ALA A 124 16.31 3.56 1.87
C ALA A 124 16.14 2.08 2.27
N LEU A 125 14.95 1.50 2.04
CA LEU A 125 14.72 0.08 2.31
C LEU A 125 15.57 -0.83 1.41
N ALA A 126 15.73 -0.47 0.13
CA ALA A 126 16.58 -1.23 -0.79
C ALA A 126 18.06 -1.22 -0.37
N GLU A 127 18.56 -0.08 0.09
CA GLU A 127 19.93 0.05 0.60
C GLU A 127 20.12 -0.71 1.91
N GLN A 128 19.19 -0.54 2.86
CA GLN A 128 19.26 -1.16 4.19
C GLN A 128 19.18 -2.69 4.13
N HIS A 129 18.42 -3.22 3.18
CA HIS A 129 18.10 -4.65 3.07
C HIS A 129 18.63 -5.27 1.78
N ALA A 130 19.76 -4.77 1.27
CA ALA A 130 20.36 -5.32 0.04
C ALA A 130 20.65 -6.83 0.17
N GLY A 131 20.16 -7.60 -0.79
CA GLY A 131 20.27 -9.08 -0.80
C GLY A 131 19.27 -9.83 0.08
N ASN A 132 18.38 -9.13 0.77
CA ASN A 132 17.39 -9.69 1.70
C ASN A 132 15.99 -9.71 1.09
N THR A 133 15.14 -10.58 1.63
CA THR A 133 13.69 -10.60 1.34
C THR A 133 12.94 -9.86 2.44
N VAL A 134 12.23 -8.80 2.07
CA VAL A 134 11.50 -7.93 3.02
C VAL A 134 10.01 -7.97 2.75
N LEU A 135 9.22 -8.27 3.78
CA LEU A 135 7.76 -8.14 3.71
C LEU A 135 7.37 -6.70 4.05
N VAL A 136 6.73 -6.01 3.10
CA VAL A 136 6.28 -4.62 3.27
C VAL A 136 4.77 -4.53 3.26
N LEU A 137 4.16 -4.02 4.35
CA LEU A 137 2.72 -3.79 4.47
C LEU A 137 2.42 -2.30 4.31
N THR A 138 1.64 -1.96 3.30
CA THR A 138 1.36 -0.57 2.94
C THR A 138 -0.04 -0.38 2.34
N HIS A 139 -0.26 0.62 1.51
CA HIS A 139 -1.58 1.10 1.06
C HIS A 139 -1.65 1.22 -0.46
N GLY A 140 -2.87 1.29 -0.98
CA GLY A 140 -3.11 1.34 -2.42
C GLY A 140 -2.45 2.52 -3.14
N GLY A 141 -2.45 3.71 -2.54
CA GLY A 141 -1.77 4.86 -3.15
C GLY A 141 -0.25 4.70 -3.18
N VAL A 142 0.34 4.12 -2.13
CA VAL A 142 1.78 3.81 -2.09
C VAL A 142 2.13 2.78 -3.16
N LEU A 143 1.31 1.74 -3.31
CA LEU A 143 1.50 0.73 -4.37
C LEU A 143 1.37 1.34 -5.78
N ASP A 144 0.45 2.32 -6.00
CA ASP A 144 0.37 3.06 -7.27
C ASP A 144 1.70 3.76 -7.62
N VAL A 145 2.33 4.39 -6.62
CA VAL A 145 3.65 5.05 -6.81
C VAL A 145 4.74 4.02 -7.04
N ILE A 146 4.80 2.95 -6.25
CA ILE A 146 5.82 1.89 -6.37
C ILE A 146 5.75 1.23 -7.76
N TYR A 147 4.55 0.88 -8.23
CA TYR A 147 4.38 0.30 -9.56
C TYR A 147 4.90 1.23 -10.65
N ARG A 148 4.57 2.52 -10.57
CA ARG A 148 5.03 3.52 -11.56
C ARG A 148 6.53 3.71 -11.52
N MET A 149 7.12 3.73 -10.34
CA MET A 149 8.57 3.79 -10.15
C MET A 149 9.26 2.59 -10.82
N ALA A 150 8.75 1.37 -10.60
CA ALA A 150 9.33 0.14 -11.11
C ALA A 150 9.12 -0.05 -12.63
N THR A 151 8.07 0.54 -13.21
CA THR A 151 7.71 0.37 -14.63
C THR A 151 7.99 1.60 -15.50
N GLY A 152 8.44 2.71 -14.91
CA GLY A 152 8.67 3.97 -15.63
C GLY A 152 7.39 4.70 -16.05
N LEU A 153 6.22 4.33 -15.52
CA LEU A 153 4.97 5.00 -15.86
C LEU A 153 4.89 6.40 -15.20
N PRO A 154 4.52 7.45 -15.95
CA PRO A 154 4.36 8.78 -15.39
C PRO A 154 3.30 8.83 -14.29
N LEU A 155 3.52 9.65 -13.25
CA LEU A 155 2.59 9.83 -12.13
C LEU A 155 1.20 10.32 -12.58
N GLN A 156 1.16 11.15 -13.63
CA GLN A 156 -0.06 11.74 -14.19
C GLN A 156 -0.83 10.79 -15.11
N ALA A 157 -0.19 9.75 -15.63
CA ALA A 157 -0.88 8.81 -16.51
C ALA A 157 -2.06 8.15 -15.78
N PRO A 158 -3.19 7.93 -16.45
CA PRO A 158 -4.29 7.14 -15.89
C PRO A 158 -3.79 5.78 -15.39
N ARG A 159 -4.39 5.28 -14.31
CA ARG A 159 -4.06 3.94 -13.82
C ARG A 159 -4.72 2.88 -14.70
N ASN A 160 -3.91 2.00 -15.28
CA ASN A 160 -4.30 0.88 -16.12
C ASN A 160 -3.89 -0.48 -15.55
N PHE A 161 -3.57 -0.53 -14.25
CA PHE A 161 -3.19 -1.73 -13.52
C PHE A 161 -4.03 -1.86 -12.23
N PRO A 162 -4.31 -3.10 -11.79
CA PRO A 162 -5.10 -3.34 -10.58
C PRO A 162 -4.27 -3.12 -9.32
N ILE A 163 -4.96 -2.72 -8.23
CA ILE A 163 -4.42 -2.68 -6.87
C ILE A 163 -5.52 -3.20 -5.93
N PRO A 164 -5.81 -4.50 -5.93
CA PRO A 164 -6.80 -5.06 -5.03
C PRO A 164 -6.27 -5.12 -3.58
N ASN A 165 -7.20 -5.05 -2.63
CA ASN A 165 -6.83 -5.18 -1.22
C ASN A 165 -6.21 -6.56 -0.94
N ALA A 166 -5.19 -6.56 -0.08
CA ALA A 166 -4.47 -7.76 0.35
C ALA A 166 -3.87 -8.60 -0.79
N ALA A 167 -3.68 -8.02 -1.98
CA ALA A 167 -2.89 -8.64 -3.04
C ALA A 167 -1.41 -8.72 -2.65
N ILE A 168 -0.74 -9.77 -3.12
CA ILE A 168 0.70 -9.93 -2.98
C ILE A 168 1.35 -9.40 -4.25
N ASN A 169 2.38 -8.58 -4.07
CA ASN A 169 3.16 -7.99 -5.15
C ASN A 169 4.64 -8.31 -4.91
N TRP A 170 5.31 -8.87 -5.90
CA TRP A 170 6.73 -9.18 -5.84
C TRP A 170 7.52 -8.19 -6.68
N LEU A 171 8.43 -7.50 -6.02
CA LEU A 171 9.35 -6.54 -6.66
C LEU A 171 10.78 -6.94 -6.32
N GLU A 172 11.69 -6.64 -7.23
CA GLU A 172 13.11 -6.82 -7.05
C GLU A 172 13.85 -5.50 -7.25
N HIS A 173 14.85 -5.25 -6.42
CA HIS A 173 15.77 -4.14 -6.61
C HIS A 173 17.17 -4.68 -6.90
N ALA A 174 17.64 -4.48 -8.12
CA ALA A 174 18.96 -4.87 -8.55
C ALA A 174 19.56 -3.80 -9.48
N ASN A 175 20.88 -3.60 -9.42
CA ASN A 175 21.57 -2.62 -10.26
C ASN A 175 20.98 -1.20 -10.19
N ALA A 176 20.58 -0.78 -8.97
CA ALA A 176 19.91 0.50 -8.69
C ALA A 176 18.56 0.69 -9.43
N GLN A 177 17.90 -0.37 -9.82
CA GLN A 177 16.62 -0.34 -10.52
C GLN A 177 15.61 -1.29 -9.84
N TRP A 178 14.37 -0.86 -9.78
CA TRP A 178 13.24 -1.69 -9.38
C TRP A 178 12.63 -2.37 -10.60
N SER A 179 12.23 -3.61 -10.42
CA SER A 179 11.44 -4.38 -11.39
C SER A 179 10.25 -5.06 -10.71
N VAL A 180 9.21 -5.32 -11.49
CA VAL A 180 8.01 -6.04 -11.04
C VAL A 180 8.11 -7.48 -11.51
N ASN A 181 8.19 -8.44 -10.58
CA ASN A 181 8.23 -9.87 -10.89
C ASN A 181 6.83 -10.49 -10.91
N ASP A 182 5.93 -10.06 -9.98
CA ASP A 182 4.52 -10.43 -9.95
C ASP A 182 3.71 -9.28 -9.38
N TRP A 183 2.48 -9.07 -9.87
CA TRP A 183 1.64 -7.95 -9.45
C TRP A 183 0.18 -8.32 -9.31
N ALA A 184 -0.42 -7.80 -8.24
CA ALA A 184 -1.84 -7.98 -7.95
C ALA A 184 -2.27 -9.44 -7.80
N ASN A 185 -1.39 -10.30 -7.32
CA ASN A 185 -1.70 -11.70 -7.10
C ASN A 185 -2.73 -11.86 -5.96
N CYS A 186 -3.90 -12.37 -6.31
CA CYS A 186 -5.04 -12.56 -5.42
C CYS A 186 -5.53 -14.02 -5.35
N VAL A 187 -4.76 -14.99 -5.82
CA VAL A 187 -5.16 -16.41 -5.85
C VAL A 187 -5.66 -16.89 -4.48
N HIS A 188 -5.02 -16.45 -3.41
CA HIS A 188 -5.40 -16.76 -2.02
C HIS A 188 -6.72 -16.11 -1.58
N LEU A 189 -7.28 -15.17 -2.36
CA LEU A 189 -8.51 -14.43 -2.06
C LEU A 189 -9.70 -14.85 -2.94
N GLU A 190 -9.58 -15.85 -3.81
CA GLU A 190 -10.62 -16.21 -4.78
C GLU A 190 -12.01 -16.38 -4.14
N ARG A 191 -12.07 -16.93 -2.93
CA ARG A 191 -13.33 -17.08 -2.18
C ARG A 191 -13.86 -15.76 -1.61
N ALA A 192 -13.00 -14.74 -1.40
CA ALA A 192 -13.42 -13.44 -0.85
C ALA A 192 -13.97 -12.51 -1.93
N LEU A 193 -13.54 -12.67 -3.17
CA LEU A 193 -14.04 -11.89 -4.30
C LEU A 193 -15.48 -12.30 -4.63
N ASP A 194 -15.84 -13.56 -4.45
CA ASP A 194 -17.21 -14.08 -4.63
C ASP A 194 -18.18 -13.56 -3.56
N GLU A 195 -17.69 -13.28 -2.34
CA GLU A 195 -18.52 -12.72 -1.26
C GLU A 195 -18.75 -11.20 -1.37
N LEU A 196 -17.98 -10.50 -2.23
CA LEU A 196 -18.10 -9.07 -2.47
C LEU A 196 -18.84 -8.74 -3.78
N ALA A 197 -19.27 -9.73 -4.53
CA ALA A 197 -20.16 -9.56 -5.67
C ALA A 197 -21.56 -9.18 -5.19
N PRO A 198 -22.24 -8.20 -5.83
CA PRO A 198 -23.56 -7.71 -5.42
C PRO A 198 -24.65 -8.74 -5.52
#